data_3a9991158e379ffe7159d4203af1a63c
#
_entry.id   3a9991158e379ffe7159d4203af1a63c
#
_cell.length_a   1.000
_cell.length_b   1.000
_cell.length_c   1.000
_cell.angle_alpha   90.00
_cell.angle_beta   90.00
_cell.angle_gamma   90.00
#
_symmetry.space_group_name_H-M   'P 1'
#
loop_
_entity.id
_entity.type
_entity.pdbx_description
1 polymer ?
#
loop_
_entity_poly.entity_id
_entity_poly.type
_entity_poly.pdbx_seq_one_letter_code
_entity_poly.pdbx_strand_id
1 'polypeptide(L)'
;ADLFATEPGRGAPASINFVSCHDGFTLTDLTRYRSKHNEANGENNNDGSSVNHSANFGVEGVTDDPDVIAAREQAAMNMIGMLLLSLGTPMMLAGDEFRNTQDGNNNAYCQDNDITWLKWDWMYSTNKTREMRRLETVSRLVALRKSLDLYHHEDFFTRLTQIGLLKPSSRVQWFLPDGTTPMERDWFDLGVRSFTMRLLSNSEVDVCIVVNGTADDRTFRLPPDTHWTPKWCSAEINGRRAGHGTQVEECDLNGDTTVWTQHVPDASETVLKMVEEVAMQRTESSTENEADTIKFAMRSEEHTSELQSHSVI
;
A
#
# COMPACT_ATOMS: atom_id res chain seq x y z
N ALA A 1 2.61 11.33 14.86
CA ALA A 1 1.53 12.25 15.27
C ALA A 1 2.07 13.35 16.18
N ASP A 2 2.86 13.01 17.19
CA ASP A 2 3.31 13.96 18.21
C ASP A 2 4.14 15.13 17.66
N LEU A 3 4.91 14.89 16.60
CA LEU A 3 5.73 15.92 15.94
C LEU A 3 4.90 16.99 15.23
N PHE A 4 3.73 16.64 14.73
CA PHE A 4 2.88 17.55 13.93
C PHE A 4 1.60 17.99 14.66
N ALA A 5 1.13 17.20 15.62
CA ALA A 5 -0.12 17.48 16.33
C ALA A 5 -0.07 18.71 17.24
N THR A 6 1.13 19.15 17.63
CA THR A 6 1.34 20.29 18.54
C THR A 6 1.37 21.63 17.81
N GLU A 7 1.55 21.66 16.49
CA GLU A 7 1.60 22.91 15.73
C GLU A 7 0.20 23.34 15.27
N PRO A 8 -0.22 24.58 15.55
CA PRO A 8 -1.50 25.10 15.08
C PRO A 8 -1.56 25.08 13.54
N GLY A 9 -2.66 24.55 12.97
CA GLY A 9 -2.89 24.52 11.54
C GLY A 9 -2.24 23.36 10.78
N ARG A 10 -1.48 22.49 11.46
CA ARG A 10 -0.99 21.24 10.86
C ARG A 10 -1.87 20.08 11.30
N GLY A 11 -2.51 19.44 10.32
CA GLY A 11 -3.31 18.22 10.50
C GLY A 11 -2.63 16.98 9.91
N ALA A 12 -3.36 15.88 9.88
CA ALA A 12 -2.90 14.63 9.31
C ALA A 12 -2.42 14.75 7.85
N PRO A 13 -3.06 15.54 6.96
CA PRO A 13 -2.61 15.72 5.58
C PRO A 13 -1.20 16.31 5.43
N ALA A 14 -0.68 16.98 6.46
CA ALA A 14 0.70 17.50 6.46
C ALA A 14 1.75 16.38 6.55
N SER A 15 1.37 15.18 6.95
CA SER A 15 2.22 13.99 6.91
C SER A 15 2.08 13.32 5.54
N ILE A 16 3.10 13.42 4.71
CA ILE A 16 3.16 12.71 3.42
C ILE A 16 3.89 11.40 3.65
N ASN A 17 3.15 10.29 3.53
CA ASN A 17 3.66 8.95 3.75
C ASN A 17 3.96 8.29 2.41
N PHE A 18 5.12 7.67 2.26
CA PHE A 18 5.49 6.94 1.05
C PHE A 18 6.44 5.78 1.37
N VAL A 19 6.48 4.81 0.48
CA VAL A 19 7.44 3.68 0.51
C VAL A 19 8.54 3.93 -0.51
N SER A 20 8.16 4.37 -1.70
CA SER A 20 9.00 4.65 -2.85
C SER A 20 8.66 6.01 -3.43
N CYS A 21 9.60 6.66 -4.07
CA CYS A 21 9.42 7.93 -4.77
C CYS A 21 10.29 7.94 -6.04
N HIS A 22 10.42 9.09 -6.69
CA HIS A 22 11.21 9.22 -7.93
C HIS A 22 12.71 8.93 -7.73
N ASP A 23 13.24 9.13 -6.54
CA ASP A 23 14.60 8.72 -6.16
C ASP A 23 14.54 7.40 -5.39
N GLY A 24 15.51 6.52 -5.64
CA GLY A 24 15.55 5.21 -5.02
C GLY A 24 14.91 4.12 -5.88
N PHE A 25 14.72 2.95 -5.31
CA PHE A 25 14.07 1.83 -5.99
C PHE A 25 12.56 2.03 -6.11
N THR A 26 11.97 1.55 -7.22
CA THR A 26 10.53 1.30 -7.30
C THR A 26 10.12 0.29 -6.24
N LEU A 27 8.84 0.20 -5.91
CA LEU A 27 8.35 -0.80 -4.97
C LEU A 27 8.68 -2.24 -5.41
N THR A 28 8.65 -2.50 -6.71
CA THR A 28 9.03 -3.79 -7.27
C THR A 28 10.51 -4.08 -7.08
N ASP A 29 11.36 -3.07 -7.30
CA ASP A 29 12.80 -3.22 -7.17
C ASP A 29 13.25 -3.32 -5.72
N LEU A 30 12.54 -2.68 -4.77
CA LEU A 30 12.74 -2.87 -3.32
C LEU A 30 12.63 -4.35 -2.90
N THR A 31 11.86 -5.14 -3.63
CA THR A 31 11.67 -6.58 -3.33
C THR A 31 12.47 -7.49 -4.27
N ARG A 32 13.25 -6.93 -5.22
CA ARG A 32 14.02 -7.70 -6.21
C ARG A 32 15.52 -7.54 -6.09
N TYR A 33 15.98 -6.35 -5.72
CA TYR A 33 17.37 -5.99 -5.74
C TYR A 33 17.89 -5.64 -4.36
N ARG A 34 19.00 -6.24 -3.99
CA ARG A 34 19.72 -5.87 -2.76
C ARG A 34 20.70 -4.74 -3.00
N SER A 35 21.23 -4.67 -4.21
CA SER A 35 22.20 -3.66 -4.64
C SER A 35 21.67 -2.87 -5.83
N LYS A 36 22.13 -1.64 -6.00
CA LYS A 36 21.81 -0.82 -7.16
C LYS A 36 22.47 -1.34 -8.42
N HIS A 37 21.80 -1.15 -9.55
CA HIS A 37 22.24 -1.50 -10.89
C HIS A 37 22.11 -0.29 -11.81
N ASN A 38 22.96 0.72 -11.59
CA ASN A 38 22.92 2.02 -12.30
C ASN A 38 23.93 2.08 -13.45
N GLU A 39 24.45 0.95 -13.94
CA GLU A 39 25.46 0.90 -15.00
C GLU A 39 25.01 1.63 -16.28
N ALA A 40 23.72 1.60 -16.58
CA ALA A 40 23.14 2.29 -17.72
C ALA A 40 23.27 3.82 -17.67
N ASN A 41 23.49 4.39 -16.48
CA ASN A 41 23.67 5.83 -16.31
C ASN A 41 25.07 6.33 -16.76
N GLY A 42 26.01 5.42 -17.04
CA GLY A 42 27.35 5.78 -17.49
C GLY A 42 28.34 6.24 -16.41
N GLU A 43 27.93 6.16 -15.14
CA GLU A 43 28.71 6.58 -13.97
C GLU A 43 29.42 5.40 -13.27
N ASN A 44 29.58 4.27 -13.97
CA ASN A 44 30.18 3.04 -13.43
C ASN A 44 29.49 2.57 -12.11
N ASN A 45 28.16 2.73 -12.01
CA ASN A 45 27.37 2.38 -10.83
C ASN A 45 27.78 3.14 -9.54
N ASN A 46 28.43 4.31 -9.66
CA ASN A 46 28.82 5.13 -8.52
C ASN A 46 27.70 6.08 -8.04
N ASP A 47 26.81 6.47 -8.94
CA ASP A 47 25.68 7.35 -8.68
C ASP A 47 24.55 6.64 -7.88
N GLY A 48 23.64 7.41 -7.31
CA GLY A 48 22.55 6.92 -6.49
C GLY A 48 22.97 6.37 -5.13
N SER A 49 21.99 6.03 -4.30
CA SER A 49 22.24 5.54 -2.94
C SER A 49 22.76 4.10 -2.93
N SER A 50 23.76 3.83 -2.08
CA SER A 50 24.19 2.45 -1.78
C SER A 50 23.39 1.82 -0.62
N VAL A 51 22.53 2.60 0.06
CA VAL A 51 21.65 2.13 1.14
C VAL A 51 20.22 2.18 0.65
N ASN A 52 19.64 1.04 0.36
CA ASN A 52 18.31 0.95 -0.27
C ASN A 52 17.20 0.37 0.64
N HIS A 53 17.56 -0.17 1.82
CA HIS A 53 16.61 -0.85 2.72
C HIS A 53 15.73 -1.88 1.99
N SER A 54 16.34 -2.61 1.05
CA SER A 54 15.69 -3.56 0.15
C SER A 54 16.06 -5.00 0.45
N ALA A 55 15.28 -5.94 -0.08
CA ALA A 55 15.53 -7.38 0.06
C ALA A 55 15.27 -8.12 -1.26
N ASN A 56 16.19 -8.97 -1.68
CA ASN A 56 16.07 -9.74 -2.92
C ASN A 56 15.42 -11.13 -2.74
N PHE A 57 15.06 -11.51 -1.53
CA PHE A 57 14.45 -12.81 -1.19
C PHE A 57 15.27 -14.01 -1.70
N GLY A 58 16.60 -13.88 -1.65
CA GLY A 58 17.54 -14.94 -2.03
C GLY A 58 17.98 -14.95 -3.50
N VAL A 59 17.34 -14.18 -4.37
CA VAL A 59 17.70 -14.08 -5.79
C VAL A 59 17.80 -12.62 -6.20
N GLU A 60 18.92 -12.18 -6.71
CA GLU A 60 19.10 -10.81 -7.24
C GLU A 60 18.42 -10.67 -8.58
N GLY A 61 17.54 -9.66 -8.73
CA GLY A 61 16.86 -9.37 -9.98
C GLY A 61 15.69 -10.32 -10.31
N VAL A 62 15.45 -10.54 -11.60
CA VAL A 62 14.35 -11.33 -12.12
C VAL A 62 14.54 -12.82 -11.82
N THR A 63 13.45 -13.53 -11.51
CA THR A 63 13.43 -14.98 -11.26
C THR A 63 12.12 -15.58 -11.71
N ASP A 64 12.14 -16.86 -12.04
CA ASP A 64 10.96 -17.68 -12.33
C ASP A 64 10.56 -18.58 -11.15
N ASP A 65 11.30 -18.51 -10.04
CA ASP A 65 10.99 -19.26 -8.82
C ASP A 65 9.65 -18.75 -8.24
N PRO A 66 8.62 -19.60 -8.20
CA PRO A 66 7.28 -19.18 -7.77
C PRO A 66 7.23 -18.77 -6.30
N ASP A 67 8.05 -19.38 -5.43
CA ASP A 67 8.05 -19.10 -4.00
C ASP A 67 8.71 -17.73 -3.74
N VAL A 68 9.82 -17.44 -4.41
CA VAL A 68 10.47 -16.14 -4.35
C VAL A 68 9.56 -15.04 -4.88
N ILE A 69 8.87 -15.30 -6.00
CA ILE A 69 7.92 -14.35 -6.58
C ILE A 69 6.76 -14.09 -5.60
N ALA A 70 6.20 -15.14 -5.01
CA ALA A 70 5.09 -15.01 -4.06
C ALA A 70 5.50 -14.20 -2.82
N ALA A 71 6.69 -14.45 -2.28
CA ALA A 71 7.23 -13.70 -1.14
C ALA A 71 7.46 -12.22 -1.46
N ARG A 72 7.99 -11.91 -2.65
CA ARG A 72 8.16 -10.52 -3.14
C ARG A 72 6.84 -9.78 -3.29
N GLU A 73 5.84 -10.42 -3.91
CA GLU A 73 4.52 -9.83 -4.06
C GLU A 73 3.85 -9.59 -2.71
N GLN A 74 3.98 -10.54 -1.79
CA GLN A 74 3.49 -10.40 -0.42
C GLN A 74 4.12 -9.19 0.28
N ALA A 75 5.44 -9.07 0.23
CA ALA A 75 6.16 -7.95 0.84
C ALA A 75 5.75 -6.60 0.23
N ALA A 76 5.62 -6.52 -1.10
CA ALA A 76 5.15 -5.32 -1.78
C ALA A 76 3.74 -4.93 -1.34
N MET A 77 2.82 -5.91 -1.24
CA MET A 77 1.45 -5.65 -0.81
C MET A 77 1.36 -5.29 0.68
N ASN A 78 2.22 -5.83 1.54
CA ASN A 78 2.33 -5.39 2.93
C ASN A 78 2.73 -3.92 3.02
N MET A 79 3.71 -3.48 2.24
CA MET A 79 4.16 -2.09 2.20
C MET A 79 3.06 -1.15 1.69
N ILE A 80 2.36 -1.51 0.61
CA ILE A 80 1.21 -0.74 0.10
C ILE A 80 0.08 -0.71 1.15
N GLY A 81 -0.19 -1.84 1.80
CA GLY A 81 -1.17 -1.93 2.87
C GLY A 81 -0.87 -0.95 3.99
N MET A 82 0.34 -0.99 4.52
CA MET A 82 0.78 -0.07 5.57
C MET A 82 0.72 1.40 5.13
N LEU A 83 1.12 1.70 3.90
CA LEU A 83 1.04 3.05 3.33
C LEU A 83 -0.41 3.56 3.28
N LEU A 84 -1.30 2.81 2.64
CA LEU A 84 -2.69 3.24 2.42
C LEU A 84 -3.56 3.18 3.68
N LEU A 85 -3.17 2.39 4.69
CA LEU A 85 -3.85 2.33 5.99
C LEU A 85 -3.26 3.27 7.02
N SER A 86 -2.17 3.95 6.71
CA SER A 86 -1.60 5.00 7.57
C SER A 86 -2.44 6.27 7.50
N LEU A 87 -2.53 6.98 8.63
CA LEU A 87 -3.12 8.31 8.68
C LEU A 87 -2.17 9.31 8.02
N GLY A 88 -2.73 10.23 7.25
CA GLY A 88 -1.97 11.23 6.49
C GLY A 88 -2.21 11.10 4.99
N THR A 89 -1.42 11.81 4.21
CA THR A 89 -1.50 11.80 2.75
C THR A 89 -0.61 10.68 2.20
N PRO A 90 -1.17 9.62 1.62
CA PRO A 90 -0.37 8.59 0.97
C PRO A 90 0.15 9.10 -0.38
N MET A 91 1.44 8.89 -0.64
CA MET A 91 2.08 9.15 -1.92
C MET A 91 2.64 7.83 -2.46
N MET A 92 2.30 7.49 -3.70
CA MET A 92 2.80 6.32 -4.41
C MET A 92 3.52 6.76 -5.68
N LEU A 93 4.63 6.10 -5.99
CA LEU A 93 5.29 6.25 -7.28
C LEU A 93 4.38 5.64 -8.37
N ALA A 94 4.19 6.38 -9.47
CA ALA A 94 3.41 5.90 -10.60
C ALA A 94 3.96 4.57 -11.14
N GLY A 95 3.09 3.59 -11.28
CA GLY A 95 3.45 2.24 -11.72
C GLY A 95 3.68 1.23 -10.59
N ASP A 96 3.83 1.65 -9.34
CA ASP A 96 3.95 0.72 -8.22
C ASP A 96 2.69 -0.13 -8.05
N GLU A 97 1.54 0.41 -8.40
CA GLU A 97 0.24 -0.27 -8.39
C GLU A 97 0.13 -1.40 -9.42
N PHE A 98 0.99 -1.44 -10.42
CA PHE A 98 1.04 -2.51 -11.44
C PHE A 98 2.45 -3.05 -11.72
N ARG A 99 3.33 -3.05 -10.71
CA ARG A 99 4.63 -3.72 -10.74
C ARG A 99 5.68 -3.06 -11.64
N ASN A 100 5.65 -1.75 -11.82
CA ASN A 100 6.71 -1.04 -12.51
C ASN A 100 8.08 -1.36 -11.91
N THR A 101 9.10 -1.48 -12.76
CA THR A 101 10.48 -1.74 -12.40
C THR A 101 11.41 -0.87 -13.25
N GLN A 102 12.47 -0.39 -12.65
CA GLN A 102 13.58 0.27 -13.32
C GLN A 102 14.81 -0.66 -13.40
N ASP A 103 14.55 -2.00 -13.33
CA ASP A 103 15.54 -3.06 -13.42
C ASP A 103 16.72 -2.89 -12.45
N GLY A 104 16.41 -2.37 -11.24
CA GLY A 104 17.39 -2.14 -10.18
C GLY A 104 18.16 -0.82 -10.31
N ASN A 105 17.81 0.03 -11.28
CA ASN A 105 18.35 1.40 -11.32
C ASN A 105 17.60 2.26 -10.29
N ASN A 106 18.30 2.72 -9.26
CA ASN A 106 17.73 3.53 -8.18
C ASN A 106 18.00 5.04 -8.34
N ASN A 107 18.48 5.46 -9.52
CA ASN A 107 18.78 6.86 -9.84
C ASN A 107 18.61 7.11 -11.34
N ALA A 108 17.43 6.85 -11.88
CA ALA A 108 17.17 6.80 -13.31
C ALA A 108 17.00 8.19 -13.99
N TYR A 109 17.51 9.25 -13.40
CA TYR A 109 17.34 10.65 -13.80
C TYR A 109 17.70 10.96 -15.27
N CYS A 110 18.65 10.21 -15.85
CA CYS A 110 19.13 10.43 -17.20
C CYS A 110 18.59 9.41 -18.21
N GLN A 111 17.62 8.57 -17.81
CA GLN A 111 17.06 7.51 -18.65
C GLN A 111 15.74 7.98 -19.28
N ASP A 112 15.74 8.13 -20.60
CA ASP A 112 14.52 8.34 -21.41
C ASP A 112 14.35 7.14 -22.34
N ASN A 113 14.07 5.97 -21.73
CA ASN A 113 13.98 4.69 -22.42
C ASN A 113 13.20 3.65 -21.59
N ASP A 114 13.25 2.39 -21.99
CA ASP A 114 12.55 1.26 -21.36
C ASP A 114 12.84 1.04 -19.88
N ILE A 115 13.89 1.66 -19.33
CA ILE A 115 14.19 1.61 -17.89
C ILE A 115 13.14 2.40 -17.11
N THR A 116 12.77 3.59 -17.60
CA THR A 116 11.83 4.49 -16.90
C THR A 116 10.43 4.48 -17.47
N TRP A 117 10.27 4.10 -18.74
CA TRP A 117 8.95 4.11 -19.36
C TRP A 117 8.02 3.08 -18.73
N LEU A 118 6.81 3.49 -18.39
CA LEU A 118 5.79 2.60 -17.87
C LEU A 118 5.32 1.63 -18.95
N LYS A 119 5.39 0.33 -18.65
CA LYS A 119 5.02 -0.73 -19.59
C LYS A 119 3.54 -1.06 -19.48
N TRP A 120 2.79 -0.86 -20.57
CA TRP A 120 1.33 -1.06 -20.60
C TRP A 120 0.89 -2.32 -21.35
N ASP A 121 1.82 -3.13 -21.90
CA ASP A 121 1.53 -4.30 -22.72
C ASP A 121 0.66 -5.34 -22.01
N TRP A 122 0.78 -5.43 -20.70
CA TRP A 122 -0.01 -6.33 -19.86
C TRP A 122 -1.52 -6.05 -19.95
N MET A 123 -1.95 -4.83 -20.29
CA MET A 123 -3.36 -4.46 -20.43
C MET A 123 -4.05 -5.16 -21.60
N TYR A 124 -3.29 -5.56 -22.61
CA TYR A 124 -3.81 -6.24 -23.79
C TYR A 124 -3.79 -7.77 -23.66
N SER A 125 -3.33 -8.30 -22.53
CA SER A 125 -3.31 -9.73 -22.27
C SER A 125 -4.72 -10.29 -22.10
N THR A 126 -5.02 -11.39 -22.76
CA THR A 126 -6.28 -12.14 -22.59
C THR A 126 -6.32 -12.92 -21.27
N ASN A 127 -5.18 -13.13 -20.65
CA ASN A 127 -5.06 -13.80 -19.35
C ASN A 127 -4.83 -12.78 -18.24
N LYS A 128 -5.34 -13.07 -17.05
CA LYS A 128 -5.11 -12.22 -15.87
C LYS A 128 -3.62 -12.24 -15.50
N THR A 129 -2.92 -11.15 -15.77
CA THR A 129 -1.49 -10.99 -15.46
C THR A 129 -1.25 -10.70 -13.97
N ARG A 130 0.01 -10.70 -13.55
CA ARG A 130 0.39 -10.30 -12.19
C ARG A 130 0.18 -8.81 -11.97
N GLU A 131 0.40 -8.00 -12.99
CA GLU A 131 0.17 -6.56 -13.01
C GLU A 131 -1.31 -6.26 -12.76
N MET A 132 -2.21 -6.91 -13.50
CA MET A 132 -3.67 -6.78 -13.30
C MET A 132 -4.09 -7.17 -11.87
N ARG A 133 -3.53 -8.25 -11.32
CA ARG A 133 -3.84 -8.68 -9.95
C ARG A 133 -3.41 -7.66 -8.93
N ARG A 134 -2.19 -7.09 -9.07
CA ARG A 134 -1.71 -6.06 -8.15
C ARG A 134 -2.58 -4.82 -8.24
N LEU A 135 -2.87 -4.34 -9.45
CA LEU A 135 -3.74 -3.17 -9.66
C LEU A 135 -5.12 -3.37 -9.02
N GLU A 136 -5.74 -4.53 -9.22
CA GLU A 136 -7.02 -4.86 -8.61
C GLU A 136 -6.95 -4.84 -7.06
N THR A 137 -5.92 -5.46 -6.48
CA THR A 137 -5.75 -5.51 -5.03
C THR A 137 -5.52 -4.11 -4.44
N VAL A 138 -4.72 -3.27 -5.11
CA VAL A 138 -4.49 -1.87 -4.73
C VAL A 138 -5.77 -1.06 -4.85
N SER A 139 -6.50 -1.21 -5.97
CA SER A 139 -7.76 -0.49 -6.19
C SER A 139 -8.80 -0.80 -5.11
N ARG A 140 -8.92 -2.06 -4.70
CA ARG A 140 -9.79 -2.46 -3.59
C ARG A 140 -9.39 -1.82 -2.27
N LEU A 141 -8.09 -1.75 -1.98
CA LEU A 141 -7.59 -1.10 -0.76
C LEU A 141 -7.84 0.42 -0.77
N VAL A 142 -7.67 1.08 -1.92
CA VAL A 142 -8.01 2.50 -2.09
C VAL A 142 -9.50 2.73 -1.89
N ALA A 143 -10.36 1.87 -2.45
CA ALA A 143 -11.80 1.95 -2.27
C ALA A 143 -12.18 1.74 -0.79
N LEU A 144 -11.57 0.77 -0.12
CA LEU A 144 -11.76 0.54 1.32
C LEU A 144 -11.36 1.79 2.12
N ARG A 145 -10.17 2.35 1.89
CA ARG A 145 -9.73 3.59 2.56
C ARG A 145 -10.74 4.71 2.38
N LYS A 146 -11.24 4.91 1.15
CA LYS A 146 -12.25 5.94 0.84
C LYS A 146 -13.59 5.71 1.52
N SER A 147 -13.96 4.46 1.79
CA SER A 147 -15.22 4.12 2.48
C SER A 147 -15.15 4.30 4.00
N LEU A 148 -13.96 4.45 4.56
CA LEU A 148 -13.73 4.57 5.99
C LEU A 148 -13.68 6.04 6.41
N ASP A 149 -14.69 6.48 7.14
CA ASP A 149 -14.83 7.86 7.66
C ASP A 149 -13.59 8.35 8.42
N LEU A 150 -12.88 7.44 9.07
CA LEU A 150 -11.63 7.70 9.81
C LEU A 150 -10.57 8.48 9.03
N TYR A 151 -10.52 8.30 7.70
CA TYR A 151 -9.52 8.92 6.83
C TYR A 151 -10.00 10.22 6.18
N HIS A 152 -11.25 10.63 6.41
CA HIS A 152 -11.83 11.85 5.86
C HIS A 152 -11.57 13.08 6.74
N HIS A 153 -11.02 12.89 7.92
CA HIS A 153 -10.71 13.98 8.85
C HIS A 153 -9.31 14.54 8.59
N GLU A 154 -9.18 15.86 8.69
CA GLU A 154 -7.90 16.55 8.55
C GLU A 154 -7.03 16.46 9.80
N ASP A 155 -7.64 16.27 10.97
CA ASP A 155 -6.93 16.20 12.24
C ASP A 155 -6.43 14.79 12.57
N PHE A 156 -5.38 14.69 13.38
CA PHE A 156 -4.92 13.43 13.96
C PHE A 156 -5.94 12.84 14.93
N PHE A 157 -6.00 11.53 15.04
CA PHE A 157 -6.97 10.85 15.91
C PHE A 157 -6.99 11.37 17.36
N THR A 158 -5.84 11.68 17.94
CA THR A 158 -5.75 12.25 19.28
C THR A 158 -6.45 13.59 19.37
N ARG A 159 -6.27 14.47 18.37
CA ARG A 159 -6.89 15.80 18.34
C ARG A 159 -8.39 15.72 18.10
N LEU A 160 -8.82 14.84 17.18
CA LEU A 160 -10.24 14.58 16.93
C LEU A 160 -10.99 14.18 18.21
N THR A 161 -10.34 13.37 19.07
CA THR A 161 -10.90 13.00 20.38
C THR A 161 -11.00 14.21 21.31
N GLN A 162 -9.98 15.08 21.36
CA GLN A 162 -9.96 16.27 22.21
C GLN A 162 -11.02 17.30 21.83
N ILE A 163 -11.31 17.47 20.55
CA ILE A 163 -12.33 18.41 20.06
C ILE A 163 -13.74 17.80 19.98
N GLY A 164 -13.91 16.58 20.46
CA GLY A 164 -15.19 15.90 20.55
C GLY A 164 -15.76 15.37 19.23
N LEU A 165 -14.97 15.34 18.16
CA LEU A 165 -15.37 14.75 16.88
C LEU A 165 -15.35 13.22 16.91
N LEU A 166 -14.54 12.63 17.79
CA LEU A 166 -14.55 11.20 18.07
C LEU A 166 -15.05 10.94 19.50
N LYS A 167 -15.70 9.80 19.72
CA LYS A 167 -16.10 9.40 21.08
C LYS A 167 -14.87 9.34 21.99
N PRO A 168 -14.99 9.67 23.30
CA PRO A 168 -13.86 9.56 24.25
C PRO A 168 -13.25 8.15 24.31
N SER A 169 -14.05 7.12 24.03
CA SER A 169 -13.62 5.73 23.85
C SER A 169 -13.01 5.46 22.47
N SER A 170 -13.17 6.39 21.53
CA SER A 170 -12.66 6.27 20.16
C SER A 170 -11.18 6.61 20.16
N ARG A 171 -10.37 5.62 20.43
CA ARG A 171 -8.92 5.73 20.47
C ARG A 171 -8.31 4.67 19.56
N VAL A 172 -7.09 4.89 19.16
CA VAL A 172 -6.27 3.81 18.66
C VAL A 172 -5.98 2.88 19.81
N GLN A 173 -6.42 1.64 19.72
CA GLN A 173 -6.12 0.59 20.69
C GLN A 173 -5.14 -0.40 20.04
N TRP A 174 -4.16 -0.83 20.81
CA TRP A 174 -3.14 -1.76 20.36
C TRP A 174 -3.24 -3.05 21.13
N PHE A 175 -3.04 -4.17 20.45
CA PHE A 175 -3.07 -5.51 21.03
C PHE A 175 -1.88 -6.32 20.51
N LEU A 176 -1.33 -7.14 21.38
CA LEU A 176 -0.41 -8.21 21.01
C LEU A 176 -1.19 -9.38 20.37
N PRO A 177 -0.52 -10.33 19.71
CA PRO A 177 -1.20 -11.47 19.07
C PRO A 177 -2.13 -12.26 20.01
N ASP A 178 -1.81 -12.35 21.29
CA ASP A 178 -2.63 -13.01 22.30
C ASP A 178 -3.87 -12.21 22.76
N GLY A 179 -4.09 -11.00 22.19
CA GLY A 179 -5.18 -10.12 22.52
C GLY A 179 -4.93 -9.24 23.75
N THR A 180 -3.76 -9.30 24.38
CA THR A 180 -3.40 -8.44 25.50
C THR A 180 -2.94 -7.05 25.02
N THR A 181 -3.15 -6.04 25.88
CA THR A 181 -2.66 -4.68 25.61
C THR A 181 -1.15 -4.62 25.82
N PRO A 182 -0.37 -4.08 24.86
CA PRO A 182 1.08 -3.92 25.01
C PRO A 182 1.42 -3.05 26.23
N MET A 183 2.43 -3.44 26.97
CA MET A 183 3.04 -2.62 28.00
C MET A 183 4.13 -1.72 27.38
N GLU A 184 4.59 -0.70 28.11
CA GLU A 184 5.65 0.20 27.63
C GLU A 184 6.89 -0.56 27.16
N ARG A 185 7.32 -1.60 27.88
CA ARG A 185 8.48 -2.44 27.54
C ARG A 185 8.35 -3.14 26.18
N ASP A 186 7.11 -3.50 25.79
CA ASP A 186 6.87 -4.27 24.55
C ASP A 186 7.13 -3.41 23.30
N TRP A 187 7.01 -2.08 23.43
CA TRP A 187 7.33 -1.14 22.35
C TRP A 187 8.82 -0.99 22.08
N PHE A 188 9.65 -1.37 23.03
CA PHE A 188 11.12 -1.35 22.90
C PHE A 188 11.70 -2.73 22.66
N ASP A 189 10.88 -3.78 22.70
CA ASP A 189 11.31 -5.15 22.41
C ASP A 189 11.33 -5.38 20.88
N LEU A 190 12.54 -5.55 20.33
CA LEU A 190 12.74 -5.87 18.91
C LEU A 190 12.16 -7.22 18.49
N GLY A 191 11.79 -8.08 19.45
CA GLY A 191 11.08 -9.33 19.22
C GLY A 191 9.59 -9.15 18.93
N VAL A 192 8.99 -8.03 19.34
CA VAL A 192 7.59 -7.70 19.06
C VAL A 192 7.48 -7.13 17.65
N ARG A 193 7.13 -7.99 16.70
CA ARG A 193 6.99 -7.64 15.27
C ARG A 193 5.57 -7.82 14.74
N SER A 194 4.64 -8.19 15.62
CA SER A 194 3.26 -8.48 15.24
C SER A 194 2.31 -7.82 16.22
N PHE A 195 1.27 -7.21 15.70
CA PHE A 195 0.32 -6.47 16.51
C PHE A 195 -1.03 -6.32 15.80
N THR A 196 -2.03 -5.98 16.57
CA THR A 196 -3.34 -5.54 16.08
C THR A 196 -3.55 -4.09 16.50
N MET A 197 -3.97 -3.26 15.55
CA MET A 197 -4.39 -1.89 15.78
C MET A 197 -5.90 -1.78 15.54
N ARG A 198 -6.67 -1.47 16.58
CA ARG A 198 -8.09 -1.16 16.46
C ARG A 198 -8.29 0.33 16.40
N LEU A 199 -8.99 0.78 15.37
CA LEU A 199 -9.42 2.16 15.17
C LEU A 199 -10.93 2.21 15.42
N LEU A 200 -11.34 2.98 16.42
CA LEU A 200 -12.73 3.17 16.78
C LEU A 200 -13.27 4.43 16.11
N SER A 201 -14.38 4.32 15.42
CA SER A 201 -15.02 5.41 14.68
C SER A 201 -16.32 5.89 15.34
N ASN A 202 -16.69 7.13 15.08
CA ASN A 202 -18.01 7.65 15.46
C ASN A 202 -19.14 7.07 14.61
N SER A 203 -18.82 6.56 13.43
CA SER A 203 -19.79 6.01 12.46
C SER A 203 -20.19 4.56 12.74
N GLU A 204 -19.90 4.01 13.91
CA GLU A 204 -20.18 2.61 14.30
C GLU A 204 -19.38 1.55 13.54
N VAL A 205 -18.48 1.96 12.66
CA VAL A 205 -17.62 1.05 11.91
C VAL A 205 -16.21 1.07 12.49
N ASP A 206 -15.91 0.11 13.33
CA ASP A 206 -14.57 -0.09 13.82
C ASP A 206 -13.71 -0.78 12.75
N VAL A 207 -12.43 -0.41 12.73
CA VAL A 207 -11.43 -1.00 11.84
C VAL A 207 -10.38 -1.71 12.67
N CYS A 208 -10.08 -2.93 12.32
CA CYS A 208 -9.00 -3.71 12.92
C CYS A 208 -7.93 -3.99 11.86
N ILE A 209 -6.74 -3.49 12.07
CA ILE A 209 -5.58 -3.72 11.21
C ILE A 209 -4.67 -4.69 11.94
N VAL A 210 -4.51 -5.88 11.38
CA VAL A 210 -3.69 -6.94 11.96
C VAL A 210 -2.43 -7.09 11.12
N VAL A 211 -1.28 -7.01 11.76
CA VAL A 211 0.03 -7.06 11.11
C VAL A 211 0.87 -8.18 11.69
N ASN A 212 1.28 -9.12 10.84
CA ASN A 212 2.32 -10.08 11.16
C ASN A 212 3.62 -9.72 10.43
N GLY A 213 4.55 -9.11 11.13
CA GLY A 213 5.88 -8.75 10.62
C GLY A 213 6.93 -9.87 10.81
N THR A 214 6.49 -11.12 10.99
CA THR A 214 7.38 -12.29 11.08
C THR A 214 7.20 -13.21 9.88
N ALA A 215 8.15 -14.11 9.66
CA ALA A 215 8.05 -15.15 8.62
C ALA A 215 7.20 -16.35 9.06
N ASP A 216 6.88 -16.45 10.34
CA ASP A 216 6.15 -17.58 10.91
C ASP A 216 4.64 -17.30 10.91
N ASP A 217 3.85 -18.35 10.82
CA ASP A 217 2.40 -18.29 11.02
C ASP A 217 2.11 -17.88 12.46
N ARG A 218 1.18 -16.94 12.63
CA ARG A 218 0.74 -16.47 13.94
C ARG A 218 -0.77 -16.39 14.02
N THR A 219 -1.30 -16.90 15.11
CA THR A 219 -2.72 -16.73 15.48
C THR A 219 -2.88 -15.42 16.25
N PHE A 220 -3.87 -14.64 15.87
CA PHE A 220 -4.24 -13.39 16.53
C PHE A 220 -5.63 -13.53 17.13
N ARG A 221 -5.76 -13.10 18.38
CA ARG A 221 -7.06 -12.87 19.00
C ARG A 221 -7.53 -11.48 18.68
N LEU A 222 -8.65 -11.38 17.98
CA LEU A 222 -9.25 -10.10 17.67
C LEU A 222 -9.93 -9.50 18.91
N PRO A 223 -10.05 -8.16 18.99
CA PRO A 223 -10.71 -7.51 20.10
C PRO A 223 -12.12 -8.09 20.32
N PRO A 224 -12.48 -8.44 21.58
CA PRO A 224 -13.80 -9.01 21.92
C PRO A 224 -14.93 -8.01 21.70
N ASP A 225 -16.16 -8.47 21.84
CA ASP A 225 -17.41 -7.69 21.79
C ASP A 225 -17.80 -7.18 20.40
N THR A 226 -17.23 -7.72 19.33
CA THR A 226 -17.45 -7.25 17.97
C THR A 226 -17.38 -8.41 16.98
N HIS A 227 -18.30 -8.44 16.03
CA HIS A 227 -18.21 -9.35 14.89
C HIS A 227 -17.32 -8.73 13.81
N TRP A 228 -16.19 -9.37 13.54
CA TRP A 228 -15.21 -8.90 12.57
C TRP A 228 -15.40 -9.58 11.23
N THR A 229 -15.41 -8.77 10.16
CA THR A 229 -15.47 -9.25 8.78
C THR A 229 -14.22 -8.85 8.04
N PRO A 230 -13.48 -9.78 7.43
CA PRO A 230 -12.29 -9.44 6.64
C PRO A 230 -12.70 -8.66 5.40
N LYS A 231 -11.99 -7.57 5.12
CA LYS A 231 -12.24 -6.69 3.98
C LYS A 231 -11.10 -6.71 2.97
N TRP A 232 -9.89 -6.86 3.44
CA TRP A 232 -8.70 -6.89 2.60
C TRP A 232 -7.56 -7.64 3.29
N CYS A 233 -6.77 -8.36 2.50
CA CYS A 233 -5.57 -9.03 2.96
C CYS A 233 -4.47 -8.93 1.91
N SER A 234 -3.25 -8.63 2.33
CA SER A 234 -2.09 -8.57 1.43
C SER A 234 -1.80 -9.92 0.74
N ALA A 235 -2.15 -11.04 1.37
CA ALA A 235 -2.00 -12.38 0.80
C ALA A 235 -2.94 -12.69 -0.37
N GLU A 236 -3.96 -11.88 -0.59
CA GLU A 236 -4.90 -12.04 -1.72
C GLU A 236 -4.18 -11.96 -3.07
N ILE A 237 -3.06 -11.25 -3.15
CA ILE A 237 -2.22 -11.19 -4.34
C ILE A 237 -1.74 -12.58 -4.79
N ASN A 238 -1.53 -13.49 -3.84
CA ASN A 238 -1.09 -14.87 -4.05
C ASN A 238 -2.26 -15.86 -4.09
N GLY A 239 -3.51 -15.37 -4.18
CA GLY A 239 -4.71 -16.20 -4.22
C GLY A 239 -5.17 -16.74 -2.86
N ARG A 240 -4.55 -16.33 -1.77
CA ARG A 240 -5.02 -16.62 -0.42
C ARG A 240 -6.15 -15.64 -0.08
N ARG A 241 -7.21 -16.12 0.55
CA ARG A 241 -8.28 -15.26 1.05
C ARG A 241 -8.12 -15.09 2.55
N ALA A 242 -8.36 -13.87 3.04
CA ALA A 242 -8.58 -13.66 4.47
C ALA A 242 -9.68 -14.63 4.93
N GLY A 243 -9.48 -15.28 6.07
CA GLY A 243 -10.32 -16.38 6.55
C GLY A 243 -11.83 -16.08 6.42
N HIS A 244 -12.55 -17.03 5.84
CA HIS A 244 -13.99 -16.99 5.73
C HIS A 244 -14.61 -17.54 7.03
N GLY A 245 -15.09 -16.66 7.88
CA GLY A 245 -15.92 -17.02 9.03
C GLY A 245 -16.85 -15.88 9.38
N THR A 246 -18.12 -16.17 9.64
CA THR A 246 -19.12 -15.18 10.03
C THR A 246 -18.95 -14.69 11.47
N GLN A 247 -18.08 -15.33 12.24
CA GLN A 247 -17.69 -14.95 13.60
C GLN A 247 -16.25 -15.41 13.81
N VAL A 248 -15.31 -14.49 13.79
CA VAL A 248 -13.90 -14.82 13.99
C VAL A 248 -13.42 -14.12 15.27
N GLU A 249 -13.18 -14.94 16.30
CA GLU A 249 -12.50 -14.51 17.52
C GLU A 249 -10.98 -14.60 17.34
N GLU A 250 -10.52 -15.46 16.41
CA GLU A 250 -9.12 -15.69 16.10
C GLU A 250 -8.90 -15.68 14.59
N CYS A 251 -7.78 -15.19 14.15
CA CYS A 251 -7.35 -15.27 12.76
C CYS A 251 -5.89 -15.70 12.65
N ASP A 252 -5.61 -16.57 11.70
CA ASP A 252 -4.25 -17.02 11.40
C ASP A 252 -3.69 -16.19 10.25
N LEU A 253 -2.52 -15.60 10.48
CA LEU A 253 -1.81 -14.79 9.49
C LEU A 253 -0.39 -15.33 9.29
N ASN A 254 -0.04 -15.53 8.04
CA ASN A 254 1.31 -15.94 7.62
C ASN A 254 2.01 -14.75 6.97
N GLY A 255 2.73 -13.96 7.77
CA GLY A 255 3.46 -12.79 7.27
C GLY A 255 2.58 -11.71 6.62
N ASP A 256 1.29 -11.64 6.96
CA ASP A 256 0.30 -10.86 6.24
C ASP A 256 -0.12 -9.60 7.00
N THR A 257 -0.60 -8.62 6.25
CA THR A 257 -1.39 -7.50 6.78
C THR A 257 -2.83 -7.69 6.37
N THR A 258 -3.74 -7.68 7.32
CA THR A 258 -5.16 -7.88 7.08
C THR A 258 -5.98 -6.78 7.72
N VAL A 259 -7.01 -6.32 7.02
CA VAL A 259 -7.97 -5.33 7.50
C VAL A 259 -9.31 -6.01 7.75
N TRP A 260 -9.82 -5.79 8.94
CA TRP A 260 -11.13 -6.25 9.38
C TRP A 260 -11.99 -5.05 9.74
N THR A 261 -13.23 -5.07 9.35
CA THR A 261 -14.18 -4.02 9.71
C THR A 261 -15.42 -4.62 10.35
N GLN A 262 -16.01 -3.84 11.25
CA GLN A 262 -17.36 -4.09 11.73
C GLN A 262 -18.32 -3.49 10.72
N HIS A 263 -19.18 -4.29 10.15
CA HIS A 263 -20.36 -3.91 9.37
C HIS A 263 -20.18 -2.82 8.29
N VAL A 264 -19.36 -3.08 7.26
CA VAL A 264 -19.36 -2.28 6.02
C VAL A 264 -20.11 -3.06 4.93
N PRO A 265 -21.08 -2.45 4.22
CA PRO A 265 -21.65 -3.04 3.01
C PRO A 265 -20.55 -3.43 2.03
N ASP A 266 -20.72 -4.54 1.35
CA ASP A 266 -19.71 -5.14 0.49
C ASP A 266 -19.23 -4.17 -0.61
N ALA A 267 -18.07 -3.56 -0.41
CA ALA A 267 -17.46 -2.67 -1.40
C ALA A 267 -17.01 -3.42 -2.67
N SER A 268 -17.04 -4.77 -2.65
CA SER A 268 -16.64 -5.60 -3.77
C SER A 268 -17.57 -5.43 -4.98
N GLU A 269 -18.86 -5.22 -4.76
CA GLU A 269 -19.83 -4.98 -5.82
C GLU A 269 -19.63 -3.63 -6.52
N THR A 270 -19.25 -2.61 -5.78
CA THR A 270 -19.00 -1.27 -6.30
C THR A 270 -17.68 -1.21 -7.10
N VAL A 271 -16.64 -1.90 -6.64
CA VAL A 271 -15.34 -1.95 -7.34
C VAL A 271 -15.41 -2.84 -8.58
N LEU A 272 -16.13 -3.97 -8.51
CA LEU A 272 -16.39 -4.79 -9.69
C LEU A 272 -17.18 -4.01 -10.75
N LYS A 273 -18.20 -3.25 -10.36
CA LYS A 273 -18.94 -2.37 -11.26
C LYS A 273 -18.06 -1.28 -11.84
N MET A 274 -17.18 -0.64 -11.05
CA MET A 274 -16.24 0.37 -11.57
C MET A 274 -15.22 -0.24 -12.54
N VAL A 275 -14.70 -1.44 -12.27
CA VAL A 275 -13.79 -2.14 -13.18
C VAL A 275 -14.51 -2.61 -14.44
N GLU A 276 -15.75 -3.09 -14.31
CA GLU A 276 -16.60 -3.45 -15.44
C GLU A 276 -17.04 -2.22 -16.26
N GLU A 277 -17.38 -1.09 -15.62
CA GLU A 277 -17.70 0.17 -16.30
C GLU A 277 -16.50 0.74 -17.04
N VAL A 278 -15.30 0.70 -16.46
CA VAL A 278 -14.05 1.10 -17.14
C VAL A 278 -13.71 0.14 -18.28
N ALA A 279 -13.96 -1.16 -18.12
CA ALA A 279 -13.78 -2.14 -19.18
C ALA A 279 -14.84 -2.00 -20.31
N MET A 280 -16.12 -1.71 -19.98
CA MET A 280 -17.17 -1.47 -20.97
C MET A 280 -16.99 -0.14 -21.71
N GLN A 281 -16.64 0.94 -21.02
CA GLN A 281 -16.34 2.23 -21.66
C GLN A 281 -15.17 2.13 -22.63
N ARG A 282 -14.22 1.19 -22.41
CA ARG A 282 -13.13 0.92 -23.34
C ARG A 282 -13.54 0.11 -24.56
N THR A 283 -14.50 -0.80 -24.44
CA THR A 283 -15.02 -1.56 -25.60
C THR A 283 -15.91 -0.70 -26.50
N GLU A 284 -16.58 0.31 -25.95
CA GLU A 284 -17.35 1.29 -26.72
C GLU A 284 -16.49 2.41 -27.33
N SER A 285 -15.37 2.79 -26.68
CA SER A 285 -14.45 3.84 -27.17
C SER A 285 -13.38 3.33 -28.14
N SER A 286 -13.27 2.03 -28.34
CA SER A 286 -12.32 1.47 -29.34
C SER A 286 -12.72 1.76 -30.79
N THR A 287 -13.83 2.47 -31.03
CA THR A 287 -14.23 2.98 -32.35
C THR A 287 -14.03 4.47 -32.56
N GLU A 288 -13.70 5.24 -31.49
CA GLU A 288 -13.40 6.68 -31.62
C GLU A 288 -12.28 7.11 -30.64
N ASN A 289 -11.10 7.42 -31.21
CA ASN A 289 -9.99 8.20 -30.62
C ASN A 289 -9.01 7.52 -29.64
N GLU A 290 -8.08 6.74 -30.17
CA GLU A 290 -6.77 6.46 -29.57
C GLU A 290 -5.95 7.74 -29.23
N ALA A 291 -6.25 8.87 -29.87
CA ALA A 291 -5.49 10.11 -29.73
C ALA A 291 -5.74 10.89 -28.41
N ASP A 292 -6.91 10.75 -27.79
CA ASP A 292 -7.25 11.55 -26.60
C ASP A 292 -6.83 10.88 -25.27
N THR A 293 -6.68 9.57 -25.26
CA THR A 293 -6.19 8.82 -24.08
C THR A 293 -4.68 9.04 -23.89
N ILE A 294 -3.94 9.14 -24.99
CA ILE A 294 -2.50 9.46 -24.99
C ILE A 294 -2.26 10.89 -24.49
N LYS A 295 -3.13 11.84 -24.81
CA LYS A 295 -3.01 13.25 -24.35
C LYS A 295 -3.22 13.42 -22.84
N PHE A 296 -3.99 12.58 -22.18
CA PHE A 296 -4.18 12.65 -20.73
C PHE A 296 -2.96 12.10 -19.97
N ALA A 297 -2.31 11.07 -20.46
CA ALA A 297 -1.06 10.55 -19.91
C ALA A 297 0.10 11.55 -20.11
N MET A 298 0.21 12.16 -21.28
CA MET A 298 1.25 13.17 -21.59
C MET A 298 1.11 14.45 -20.77
N ARG A 299 -0.10 14.87 -20.39
CA ARG A 299 -0.30 16.04 -19.52
C ARG A 299 0.16 15.83 -18.09
N SER A 300 0.19 14.59 -17.59
CA SER A 300 0.76 14.28 -16.28
C SER A 300 2.29 14.33 -16.27
N GLU A 301 2.93 14.07 -17.41
CA GLU A 301 4.38 14.13 -17.55
C GLU A 301 4.89 15.57 -17.72
N GLU A 302 4.16 16.45 -18.41
CA GLU A 302 4.50 17.89 -18.51
C GLU A 302 4.49 18.58 -17.15
N HIS A 303 3.57 18.21 -16.25
CA HIS A 303 3.54 18.77 -14.88
C HIS A 303 4.70 18.31 -14.00
N THR A 304 5.24 17.11 -14.26
CA THR A 304 6.41 16.60 -13.50
C THR A 304 7.69 17.30 -13.94
N SER A 305 7.83 17.63 -15.22
CA SER A 305 9.02 18.34 -15.75
C SER A 305 9.08 19.81 -15.33
N GLU A 306 7.94 20.49 -15.17
CA GLU A 306 7.89 21.88 -14.68
C GLU A 306 8.26 21.99 -13.19
N LEU A 307 7.93 20.98 -12.35
CA LEU A 307 8.30 20.97 -10.94
C LEU A 307 9.80 20.71 -10.72
N GLN A 308 10.46 20.04 -11.65
CA GLN A 308 11.92 19.81 -11.58
C GLN A 308 12.71 21.09 -11.93
N SER A 309 12.15 22.03 -12.71
CA SER A 309 12.85 23.26 -13.10
C SER A 309 12.86 24.37 -12.02
N HIS A 310 12.10 24.22 -10.94
CA HIS A 310 11.97 25.23 -9.88
C HIS A 310 12.64 24.86 -8.54
N SER A 311 13.37 23.75 -8.46
CA SER A 311 14.10 23.35 -7.24
C SER A 311 15.61 23.64 -7.24
N VAL A 312 16.06 24.55 -8.10
CA VAL A 312 17.43 25.08 -8.06
C VAL A 312 17.36 26.60 -7.86
N ILE A 313 17.14 27.04 -6.64
CA ILE A 313 17.74 28.23 -6.00
C ILE A 313 17.73 27.99 -4.48
#